data_03d2a2e22fe0ee9ae04d3f3ab5cd247c
#
_entry.id   03d2a2e22fe0ee9ae04d3f3ab5cd247c
#
_cell.length_a   1.000
_cell.length_b   1.000
_cell.length_c   1.000
_cell.angle_alpha   90.00
_cell.angle_beta   90.00
_cell.angle_gamma   90.00
#
_symmetry.space_group_name_H-M   'P 1'
#
loop_
_entity.id
_entity.type
_entity.pdbx_description
1 polymer ?
#
loop_
_entity_poly.entity_id
_entity_poly.type
_entity_poly.pdbx_seq_one_letter_code
_entity_poly.pdbx_strand_id
1 'polypeptide(L)'
;DKEHRQLLVADLTYYYGTVLFVSHDRFFLNQLAEKIWEVSDGHVKEYLGNYDAYCRQKELEQQTRYNVYHQYQKEKKKLQESYTKKQAQAQKSSHVSKKQKQKQIKPSRLAGSKQKDTVQKALQKQAKAINARIDRLPDVAQAKQERKIIFPTNNQFSLYNPYPIRIENLTFAYENRTILNQVNVQIPLNEKIALCGKNGAGKSTFLQQIEACHPAIYFSPKVRLGTYHQLDYRLKNDEPLLTYLLKRTNYSEKIVRSLLYRLGFQQENLQTKISSLSGGEAIKITLAQLFIEPNNIILLDEPTNFLDLETIQALEEFISAYQGTVIFTSHDETFVEKVATRTIYLENGKIIDK
;
A
#
# COMPACT_ATOMS: atom_id res chain seq x y z
N ASP A 1 -10.58 25.13 -0.10
CA ASP A 1 -11.15 25.53 -1.40
C ASP A 1 -10.02 25.81 -2.38
N LYS A 2 -10.18 25.39 -3.66
CA LYS A 2 -9.15 25.53 -4.70
C LYS A 2 -8.71 26.98 -4.87
N GLU A 3 -9.67 27.91 -4.89
CA GLU A 3 -9.42 29.34 -5.07
C GLU A 3 -8.57 29.90 -3.90
N HIS A 4 -8.90 29.56 -2.66
CA HIS A 4 -8.12 30.00 -1.48
C HIS A 4 -6.70 29.40 -1.45
N ARG A 5 -6.54 28.14 -1.87
CA ARG A 5 -5.22 27.54 -2.00
C ARG A 5 -4.35 28.25 -3.04
N GLN A 6 -4.92 28.60 -4.18
CA GLN A 6 -4.21 29.33 -5.23
C GLN A 6 -3.81 30.75 -4.76
N LEU A 7 -4.69 31.45 -4.06
CA LEU A 7 -4.37 32.76 -3.47
C LEU A 7 -3.22 32.66 -2.47
N LEU A 8 -3.28 31.68 -1.55
CA LEU A 8 -2.22 31.48 -0.57
C LEU A 8 -0.87 31.14 -1.24
N VAL A 9 -0.88 30.33 -2.29
CA VAL A 9 0.34 30.03 -3.06
C VAL A 9 0.88 31.32 -3.70
N ALA A 10 0.02 32.15 -4.30
CA ALA A 10 0.43 33.41 -4.90
C ALA A 10 1.06 34.34 -3.84
N ASP A 11 0.41 34.51 -2.70
CA ASP A 11 0.93 35.35 -1.61
C ASP A 11 2.30 34.87 -1.11
N LEU A 12 2.46 33.56 -0.90
CA LEU A 12 3.72 32.97 -0.45
C LEU A 12 4.82 33.02 -1.50
N THR A 13 4.48 32.95 -2.79
CA THR A 13 5.45 33.05 -3.89
C THR A 13 6.08 34.45 -3.98
N TYR A 14 5.32 35.49 -3.62
CA TYR A 14 5.83 36.89 -3.59
C TYR A 14 6.45 37.28 -2.27
N TYR A 15 6.49 36.39 -1.29
CA TYR A 15 7.10 36.67 0.01
C TYR A 15 8.63 36.73 -0.08
N TYR A 16 9.22 37.87 0.31
CA TYR A 16 10.68 38.05 0.38
C TYR A 16 11.23 37.45 1.67
N GLY A 17 11.57 36.19 1.66
CA GLY A 17 12.16 35.53 2.81
C GLY A 17 12.12 34.01 2.70
N THR A 18 12.65 33.35 3.69
CA THR A 18 12.60 31.88 3.79
C THR A 18 11.25 31.47 4.37
N VAL A 19 10.56 30.57 3.70
CA VAL A 19 9.32 29.96 4.21
C VAL A 19 9.59 28.51 4.57
N LEU A 20 9.33 28.17 5.82
CA LEU A 20 9.34 26.79 6.31
C LEU A 20 7.91 26.39 6.66
N PHE A 21 7.42 25.33 6.03
CA PHE A 21 6.05 24.86 6.28
C PHE A 21 5.99 23.33 6.35
N VAL A 22 4.99 22.82 7.07
CA VAL A 22 4.66 21.40 7.15
C VAL A 22 3.31 21.19 6.48
N SER A 23 3.24 20.31 5.51
CA SER A 23 2.00 20.05 4.78
C SER A 23 1.95 18.61 4.28
N HIS A 24 0.74 18.05 4.23
CA HIS A 24 0.41 16.83 3.52
C HIS A 24 -0.32 17.13 2.19
N ASP A 25 -0.53 18.40 1.87
CA ASP A 25 -1.15 18.82 0.62
C ASP A 25 -0.10 18.85 -0.50
N ARG A 26 -0.24 17.90 -1.44
CA ARG A 26 0.67 17.74 -2.58
C ARG A 26 0.70 18.96 -3.48
N PHE A 27 -0.41 19.70 -3.58
CA PHE A 27 -0.48 20.92 -4.36
C PHE A 27 0.48 21.98 -3.80
N PHE A 28 0.43 22.24 -2.48
CA PHE A 28 1.37 23.17 -1.84
C PHE A 28 2.82 22.72 -1.96
N LEU A 29 3.09 21.46 -1.72
CA LEU A 29 4.44 20.89 -1.83
C LEU A 29 4.98 20.99 -3.26
N ASN A 30 4.15 20.84 -4.28
CA ASN A 30 4.58 20.96 -5.68
C ASN A 30 4.76 22.40 -6.14
N GLN A 31 3.94 23.33 -5.65
CA GLN A 31 3.97 24.72 -6.09
C GLN A 31 5.01 25.58 -5.37
N LEU A 32 5.27 25.29 -4.08
CA LEU A 32 6.06 26.15 -3.23
C LEU A 32 7.42 25.57 -2.81
N ALA A 33 7.51 24.23 -2.71
CA ALA A 33 8.73 23.63 -2.17
C ALA A 33 9.85 23.59 -3.23
N GLU A 34 10.98 24.21 -2.89
CA GLU A 34 12.25 24.08 -3.60
C GLU A 34 13.10 22.94 -3.02
N LYS A 35 12.86 22.61 -1.75
CA LYS A 35 13.50 21.53 -1.00
C LYS A 35 12.49 20.86 -0.09
N ILE A 36 12.64 19.56 0.10
CA ILE A 36 11.83 18.78 1.04
C ILE A 36 12.75 18.16 2.08
N TRP A 37 12.39 18.36 3.35
CA TRP A 37 13.03 17.70 4.48
C TRP A 37 12.14 16.56 4.98
N GLU A 38 12.60 15.35 4.80
CA GLU A 38 11.97 14.16 5.39
C GLU A 38 12.55 13.92 6.78
N VAL A 39 11.68 13.88 7.78
CA VAL A 39 12.06 13.58 9.17
C VAL A 39 11.60 12.16 9.48
N SER A 40 12.54 11.24 9.69
CA SER A 40 12.25 9.86 10.07
C SER A 40 13.29 9.32 11.03
N ASP A 41 12.86 8.57 12.04
CA ASP A 41 13.73 7.92 13.03
C ASP A 41 14.76 8.87 13.68
N GLY A 42 14.37 10.14 13.92
CA GLY A 42 15.24 11.16 14.50
C GLY A 42 16.28 11.73 13.53
N HIS A 43 16.24 11.38 12.26
CA HIS A 43 17.13 11.89 11.22
C HIS A 43 16.35 12.79 10.26
N VAL A 44 17.04 13.80 9.73
CA VAL A 44 16.52 14.67 8.68
C VAL A 44 17.29 14.39 7.41
N LYS A 45 16.55 14.10 6.32
CA LYS A 45 17.11 13.93 5.00
C LYS A 45 16.55 14.99 4.05
N GLU A 46 17.45 15.70 3.38
CA GLU A 46 17.11 16.73 2.40
C GLU A 46 16.99 16.13 1.00
N TYR A 47 15.94 16.53 0.32
CA TYR A 47 15.72 16.24 -1.10
C TYR A 47 15.53 17.56 -1.85
N LEU A 48 16.26 17.74 -2.95
CA LEU A 48 16.15 18.91 -3.79
C LEU A 48 14.95 18.80 -4.75
N GLY A 49 14.22 19.90 -4.88
CA GLY A 49 13.04 20.00 -5.74
C GLY A 49 11.72 19.90 -4.99
N ASN A 50 10.65 19.88 -5.76
CA ASN A 50 9.28 19.80 -5.29
C ASN A 50 8.87 18.34 -4.92
N TYR A 51 7.60 18.14 -4.56
CA TYR A 51 7.10 16.82 -4.15
C TYR A 51 7.26 15.73 -5.22
N ASP A 52 7.05 16.04 -6.49
CA ASP A 52 7.21 15.08 -7.58
C ASP A 52 8.68 14.68 -7.77
N ALA A 53 9.62 15.62 -7.57
CA ALA A 53 11.05 15.33 -7.58
C ALA A 53 11.43 14.45 -6.39
N TYR A 54 10.91 14.73 -5.20
CA TYR A 54 11.07 13.90 -4.00
C TYR A 54 10.57 12.46 -4.23
N CYS A 55 9.38 12.29 -4.78
CA CYS A 55 8.81 10.96 -5.06
C CYS A 55 9.72 10.17 -6.01
N ARG A 56 10.19 10.79 -7.11
CA ARG A 56 11.11 10.15 -8.06
C ARG A 56 12.44 9.74 -7.41
N GLN A 57 13.00 10.61 -6.56
CA GLN A 57 14.25 10.29 -5.84
C GLN A 57 14.04 9.13 -4.86
N LYS A 58 12.93 9.13 -4.14
CA LYS A 58 12.54 8.08 -3.19
C LYS A 58 12.36 6.72 -3.90
N GLU A 59 11.66 6.69 -5.03
CA GLU A 59 11.49 5.50 -5.86
C GLU A 59 12.84 4.94 -6.33
N LEU A 60 13.72 5.82 -6.84
CA LEU A 60 15.06 5.42 -7.29
C LEU A 60 15.89 4.84 -6.14
N GLU A 61 15.83 5.44 -4.95
CA GLU A 61 16.51 4.92 -3.77
C GLU A 61 15.98 3.54 -3.36
N GLN A 62 14.67 3.37 -3.34
CA GLN A 62 14.05 2.07 -3.02
C GLN A 62 14.45 1.01 -4.04
N GLN A 63 14.40 1.34 -5.33
CA GLN A 63 14.83 0.45 -6.41
C GLN A 63 16.31 0.06 -6.26
N THR A 64 17.15 1.02 -5.94
CA THR A 64 18.59 0.80 -5.74
C THR A 64 18.85 -0.11 -4.54
N ARG A 65 18.20 0.16 -3.40
CA ARG A 65 18.27 -0.69 -2.19
C ARG A 65 17.81 -2.11 -2.49
N TYR A 66 16.69 -2.25 -3.22
CA TYR A 66 16.19 -3.56 -3.62
C TYR A 66 17.18 -4.32 -4.50
N ASN A 67 17.74 -3.67 -5.51
CA ASN A 67 18.72 -4.26 -6.43
C ASN A 67 19.98 -4.71 -5.68
N VAL A 68 20.51 -3.87 -4.78
CA VAL A 68 21.68 -4.20 -3.94
C VAL A 68 21.38 -5.40 -3.04
N TYR A 69 20.23 -5.41 -2.37
CA TYR A 69 19.82 -6.54 -1.53
C TYR A 69 19.65 -7.83 -2.33
N HIS A 70 19.03 -7.76 -3.51
CA HIS A 70 18.83 -8.92 -4.37
C HIS A 70 20.16 -9.48 -4.90
N GLN A 71 21.11 -8.61 -5.29
CA GLN A 71 22.46 -9.03 -5.69
C GLN A 71 23.19 -9.71 -4.51
N TYR A 72 23.14 -9.12 -3.33
CA TYR A 72 23.68 -9.71 -2.11
C TYR A 72 23.13 -11.11 -1.85
N GLN A 73 21.81 -11.28 -1.89
CA GLN A 73 21.17 -12.58 -1.67
C GLN A 73 21.61 -13.62 -2.73
N LYS A 74 21.71 -13.20 -3.99
CA LYS A 74 22.17 -14.05 -5.09
C LYS A 74 23.62 -14.48 -4.90
N GLU A 75 24.49 -13.57 -4.50
CA GLU A 75 25.90 -13.89 -4.22
C GLU A 75 26.04 -14.81 -2.99
N LYS A 76 25.36 -14.49 -1.90
CA LYS A 76 25.34 -15.32 -0.68
C LYS A 76 24.87 -16.75 -0.98
N LYS A 77 23.79 -16.92 -1.75
CA LYS A 77 23.28 -18.22 -2.16
C LYS A 77 24.30 -19.00 -3.01
N LYS A 78 24.94 -18.36 -3.98
CA LYS A 78 26.00 -18.98 -4.80
C LYS A 78 27.17 -19.45 -3.96
N LEU A 79 27.63 -18.65 -3.00
CA LEU A 79 28.72 -19.00 -2.10
C LEU A 79 28.31 -20.17 -1.20
N GLN A 80 27.10 -20.17 -0.65
CA GLN A 80 26.56 -21.27 0.18
C GLN A 80 26.47 -22.58 -0.62
N GLU A 81 25.97 -22.55 -1.86
CA GLU A 81 25.93 -23.72 -2.73
C GLU A 81 27.33 -24.24 -3.07
N SER A 82 28.29 -23.35 -3.31
CA SER A 82 29.68 -23.70 -3.55
C SER A 82 30.34 -24.31 -2.31
N TYR A 83 30.06 -23.77 -1.14
CA TYR A 83 30.53 -24.30 0.14
C TYR A 83 30.02 -25.72 0.37
N THR A 84 28.72 -25.95 0.25
CA THR A 84 28.10 -27.27 0.43
C THR A 84 28.63 -28.29 -0.58
N LYS A 85 28.82 -27.90 -1.85
CA LYS A 85 29.42 -28.76 -2.87
C LYS A 85 30.87 -29.16 -2.50
N LYS A 86 31.71 -28.20 -2.07
CA LYS A 86 33.10 -28.48 -1.68
C LYS A 86 33.18 -29.34 -0.42
N GLN A 87 32.31 -29.10 0.54
CA GLN A 87 32.22 -29.92 1.76
C GLN A 87 31.79 -31.36 1.45
N ALA A 88 30.77 -31.54 0.59
CA ALA A 88 30.35 -32.88 0.16
C ALA A 88 31.44 -33.61 -0.66
N GLN A 89 32.20 -32.91 -1.50
CA GLN A 89 33.36 -33.48 -2.21
C GLN A 89 34.46 -33.91 -1.24
N ALA A 90 34.74 -33.09 -0.23
CA ALA A 90 35.75 -33.44 0.80
C ALA A 90 35.36 -34.68 1.61
N GLN A 91 34.06 -34.82 1.95
CA GLN A 91 33.54 -36.00 2.65
C GLN A 91 33.57 -37.27 1.77
N LYS A 92 33.22 -37.14 0.46
CA LYS A 92 33.28 -38.27 -0.48
C LYS A 92 34.72 -38.72 -0.75
N SER A 93 35.71 -37.82 -0.75
CA SER A 93 37.14 -38.19 -0.91
C SER A 93 37.70 -38.95 0.26
N SER A 94 37.09 -38.88 1.46
CA SER A 94 37.46 -39.63 2.65
C SER A 94 36.88 -41.06 2.67
N HIS A 95 35.77 -41.32 1.90
CA HIS A 95 35.15 -42.64 1.84
C HIS A 95 35.83 -43.52 0.75
N VAL A 96 36.44 -44.60 1.18
CA VAL A 96 36.94 -45.66 0.27
C VAL A 96 35.76 -46.40 -0.30
N SER A 97 35.57 -46.38 -1.64
CA SER A 97 34.50 -47.13 -2.32
C SER A 97 34.61 -48.62 -1.94
N LYS A 98 33.49 -49.23 -1.53
CA LYS A 98 33.38 -50.67 -1.22
C LYS A 98 33.93 -51.56 -2.38
N LYS A 99 33.87 -51.10 -3.61
CA LYS A 99 34.40 -51.77 -4.82
C LYS A 99 35.94 -51.86 -4.86
N GLN A 100 36.64 -50.97 -4.22
CA GLN A 100 38.13 -51.02 -4.13
C GLN A 100 38.65 -51.93 -3.04
N LYS A 101 37.81 -52.28 -2.05
CA LYS A 101 38.16 -53.27 -1.01
C LYS A 101 38.09 -54.70 -1.53
N GLN A 102 37.38 -54.99 -2.63
CA GLN A 102 37.27 -56.33 -3.21
C GLN A 102 38.34 -56.70 -4.26
N LYS A 103 39.05 -55.72 -4.76
CA LYS A 103 40.21 -56.03 -5.63
C LYS A 103 41.49 -56.08 -4.82
N GLN A 104 41.96 -57.29 -4.52
CA GLN A 104 43.29 -57.58 -3.92
C GLN A 104 44.45 -57.22 -4.87
N ILE A 105 44.64 -55.98 -5.17
CA ILE A 105 45.88 -55.48 -5.82
C ILE A 105 46.53 -54.61 -4.75
N LYS A 106 47.68 -55.09 -4.20
CA LYS A 106 48.53 -54.33 -3.28
C LYS A 106 49.22 -53.19 -4.01
N PRO A 107 48.73 -51.93 -4.01
CA PRO A 107 49.59 -50.78 -4.28
C PRO A 107 50.26 -50.37 -2.96
N SER A 108 51.45 -49.83 -3.00
CA SER A 108 52.17 -49.35 -1.85
C SER A 108 51.25 -48.41 -1.00
N ARG A 109 50.94 -48.83 0.21
CA ARG A 109 49.98 -48.17 1.13
C ARG A 109 50.30 -46.70 1.41
N LEU A 110 51.53 -46.27 1.24
CA LEU A 110 52.00 -44.92 1.57
C LEU A 110 51.69 -43.86 0.47
N ALA A 111 51.78 -44.20 -0.81
CA ALA A 111 51.61 -43.20 -1.89
C ALA A 111 50.11 -42.82 -2.13
N GLY A 112 49.18 -43.76 -2.05
CA GLY A 112 47.74 -43.55 -2.26
C GLY A 112 47.07 -42.82 -1.10
N SER A 113 47.57 -42.98 0.13
CA SER A 113 47.03 -42.28 1.32
C SER A 113 47.43 -40.79 1.32
N LYS A 114 48.73 -40.48 1.10
CA LYS A 114 49.21 -39.09 1.09
C LYS A 114 48.52 -38.23 0.02
N GLN A 115 48.22 -38.77 -1.15
CA GLN A 115 47.57 -38.02 -2.25
C GLN A 115 46.09 -37.72 -1.95
N LYS A 116 45.36 -38.64 -1.29
CA LYS A 116 43.97 -38.44 -0.84
C LYS A 116 43.86 -37.44 0.30
N ASP A 117 44.75 -37.50 1.27
CA ASP A 117 44.83 -36.55 2.37
C ASP A 117 45.15 -35.11 1.88
N THR A 118 45.98 -35.01 0.87
CA THR A 118 46.31 -33.70 0.26
C THR A 118 45.10 -33.09 -0.47
N VAL A 119 44.37 -33.90 -1.24
CA VAL A 119 43.16 -33.45 -1.96
C VAL A 119 42.06 -33.06 -0.95
N GLN A 120 41.84 -33.85 0.09
CA GLN A 120 40.87 -33.55 1.14
C GLN A 120 41.19 -32.25 1.88
N LYS A 121 42.49 -32.05 2.26
CA LYS A 121 42.94 -30.81 2.91
C LYS A 121 42.79 -29.59 1.99
N ALA A 122 43.06 -29.74 0.70
CA ALA A 122 42.86 -28.69 -0.28
C ALA A 122 41.37 -28.29 -0.43
N LEU A 123 40.45 -29.27 -0.49
CA LEU A 123 39.00 -29.03 -0.55
C LEU A 123 38.49 -28.38 0.73
N GLN A 124 38.96 -28.83 1.91
CA GLN A 124 38.62 -28.20 3.19
C GLN A 124 39.14 -26.77 3.29
N LYS A 125 40.37 -26.50 2.80
CA LYS A 125 40.91 -25.13 2.74
C LYS A 125 40.08 -24.22 1.83
N GLN A 126 39.64 -24.74 0.66
CA GLN A 126 38.74 -24.00 -0.24
C GLN A 126 37.37 -23.75 0.42
N ALA A 127 36.77 -24.73 1.10
CA ALA A 127 35.54 -24.56 1.82
C ALA A 127 35.66 -23.49 2.92
N LYS A 128 36.73 -23.52 3.73
CA LYS A 128 37.00 -22.49 4.73
C LYS A 128 37.15 -21.10 4.12
N ALA A 129 37.84 -20.98 2.97
CA ALA A 129 37.98 -19.70 2.28
C ALA A 129 36.64 -19.15 1.77
N ILE A 130 35.76 -20.03 1.27
CA ILE A 130 34.40 -19.63 0.84
C ILE A 130 33.57 -19.18 2.07
N ASN A 131 33.63 -19.91 3.20
CA ASN A 131 32.94 -19.48 4.40
C ASN A 131 33.42 -18.12 4.92
N ALA A 132 34.73 -17.90 4.96
CA ALA A 132 35.30 -16.60 5.33
C ALA A 132 34.88 -15.48 4.37
N ARG A 133 34.60 -15.80 3.08
CA ARG A 133 34.04 -14.83 2.14
C ARG A 133 32.57 -14.53 2.42
N ILE A 134 31.77 -15.53 2.82
CA ILE A 134 30.38 -15.33 3.26
C ILE A 134 30.34 -14.42 4.50
N ASP A 135 31.22 -14.66 5.47
CA ASP A 135 31.30 -13.89 6.72
C ASP A 135 31.75 -12.43 6.50
N ARG A 136 32.46 -12.16 5.38
CA ARG A 136 32.90 -10.81 4.98
C ARG A 136 31.92 -10.07 4.07
N LEU A 137 30.83 -10.73 3.65
CA LEU A 137 29.80 -10.00 2.89
C LEU A 137 29.22 -8.89 3.77
N PRO A 138 29.03 -7.67 3.20
CA PRO A 138 28.43 -6.58 3.96
C PRO A 138 27.05 -6.98 4.45
N ASP A 139 26.72 -6.60 5.68
CA ASP A 139 25.35 -6.79 6.18
C ASP A 139 24.44 -5.78 5.48
N VAL A 140 23.71 -6.25 4.47
CA VAL A 140 22.78 -5.44 3.70
C VAL A 140 21.40 -5.58 4.36
N ALA A 141 20.90 -4.47 4.91
CA ALA A 141 19.56 -4.40 5.48
C ALA A 141 18.53 -4.94 4.47
N GLN A 142 17.58 -5.72 4.99
CA GLN A 142 16.55 -6.32 4.16
C GLN A 142 15.75 -5.22 3.45
N ALA A 143 15.95 -5.06 2.16
CA ALA A 143 15.10 -4.21 1.34
C ALA A 143 13.74 -4.90 1.18
N LYS A 144 12.71 -4.27 1.73
CA LYS A 144 11.34 -4.77 1.59
C LYS A 144 10.87 -4.39 0.20
N GLN A 145 10.58 -5.38 -0.63
CA GLN A 145 9.84 -5.13 -1.86
C GLN A 145 8.40 -4.84 -1.47
N GLU A 146 7.92 -3.65 -1.78
CA GLU A 146 6.52 -3.32 -1.63
C GLU A 146 5.72 -4.18 -2.62
N ARG A 147 5.08 -5.22 -2.10
CA ARG A 147 4.20 -6.06 -2.90
C ARG A 147 2.89 -5.32 -3.10
N LYS A 148 2.46 -5.18 -4.35
CA LYS A 148 1.12 -4.67 -4.67
C LYS A 148 0.08 -5.51 -3.92
N ILE A 149 -0.86 -4.83 -3.30
CA ILE A 149 -1.99 -5.50 -2.67
C ILE A 149 -2.90 -6.01 -3.77
N ILE A 150 -3.26 -7.28 -3.69
CA ILE A 150 -4.23 -7.92 -4.57
C ILE A 150 -5.37 -8.38 -3.67
N PHE A 151 -6.53 -7.76 -3.83
CA PHE A 151 -7.75 -8.26 -3.21
C PHE A 151 -8.27 -9.44 -4.05
N PRO A 152 -8.34 -10.66 -3.50
CA PRO A 152 -8.92 -11.78 -4.22
C PRO A 152 -10.37 -11.49 -4.55
N THR A 153 -10.79 -11.86 -5.77
CA THR A 153 -12.20 -11.76 -6.19
C THR A 153 -13.07 -12.62 -5.29
N ASN A 154 -14.00 -11.98 -4.59
CA ASN A 154 -14.97 -12.69 -3.78
C ASN A 154 -16.26 -12.88 -4.59
N ASN A 155 -16.38 -14.01 -5.28
CA ASN A 155 -17.53 -14.31 -6.16
C ASN A 155 -18.88 -14.34 -5.43
N GLN A 156 -18.90 -14.46 -4.10
CA GLN A 156 -20.14 -14.47 -3.32
C GLN A 156 -20.91 -13.13 -3.36
N PHE A 157 -20.18 -12.02 -3.62
CA PHE A 157 -20.74 -10.67 -3.64
C PHE A 157 -20.68 -10.01 -5.00
N SER A 158 -20.46 -10.81 -6.06
CA SER A 158 -20.41 -10.31 -7.44
C SER A 158 -21.76 -9.75 -7.85
N LEU A 159 -21.75 -8.52 -8.35
CA LEU A 159 -22.87 -7.89 -9.03
C LEU A 159 -22.78 -8.14 -10.52
N TYR A 160 -23.90 -8.39 -11.17
CA TYR A 160 -23.97 -8.64 -12.62
C TYR A 160 -24.66 -7.50 -13.37
N ASN A 161 -25.39 -6.64 -12.66
CA ASN A 161 -26.04 -5.49 -13.27
C ASN A 161 -24.95 -4.45 -13.62
N PRO A 162 -24.85 -4.01 -14.89
CA PRO A 162 -23.87 -2.99 -15.27
C PRO A 162 -24.09 -1.64 -14.56
N TYR A 163 -25.28 -1.37 -14.07
CA TYR A 163 -25.65 -0.18 -13.32
C TYR A 163 -26.31 -0.54 -11.98
N PRO A 164 -25.51 -0.92 -10.97
CA PRO A 164 -26.05 -1.40 -9.69
C PRO A 164 -26.81 -0.33 -8.89
N ILE A 165 -26.54 0.95 -9.15
CA ILE A 165 -27.30 2.07 -8.57
C ILE A 165 -27.84 2.94 -9.71
N ARG A 166 -29.13 3.23 -9.68
CA ARG A 166 -29.78 4.21 -10.56
C ARG A 166 -30.49 5.26 -9.72
N ILE A 167 -30.30 6.50 -10.06
CA ILE A 167 -30.87 7.65 -9.38
C ILE A 167 -31.74 8.38 -10.40
N GLU A 168 -33.03 8.58 -10.05
CA GLU A 168 -34.02 9.14 -10.95
C GLU A 168 -34.76 10.29 -10.23
N ASN A 169 -34.62 11.52 -10.73
CA ASN A 169 -35.25 12.73 -10.24
C ASN A 169 -35.00 13.00 -8.74
N LEU A 170 -33.81 12.67 -8.23
CA LEU A 170 -33.47 12.93 -6.84
C LEU A 170 -33.49 14.43 -6.56
N THR A 171 -34.40 14.85 -5.69
CA THR A 171 -34.49 16.21 -5.20
C THR A 171 -34.41 16.21 -3.68
N PHE A 172 -33.48 16.99 -3.12
CA PHE A 172 -33.31 17.08 -1.68
C PHE A 172 -33.07 18.53 -1.24
N ALA A 173 -33.68 18.93 -0.16
CA ALA A 173 -33.57 20.26 0.43
C ALA A 173 -33.36 20.17 1.94
N TYR A 174 -32.53 21.06 2.47
CA TYR A 174 -32.50 21.36 3.91
C TYR A 174 -33.39 22.59 4.15
N GLU A 175 -34.44 22.42 4.94
CA GLU A 175 -35.41 23.47 5.18
C GLU A 175 -35.91 24.11 3.87
N ASN A 176 -35.54 25.36 3.59
CA ASN A 176 -35.94 26.11 2.41
C ASN A 176 -34.88 26.15 1.31
N ARG A 177 -33.71 25.48 1.49
CA ARG A 177 -32.65 25.51 0.50
C ARG A 177 -32.54 24.17 -0.23
N THR A 178 -32.88 24.18 -1.51
CA THR A 178 -32.66 23.01 -2.38
C THR A 178 -31.17 22.81 -2.62
N ILE A 179 -30.69 21.61 -2.31
CA ILE A 179 -29.30 21.20 -2.49
C ILE A 179 -29.13 20.33 -3.73
N LEU A 180 -30.05 19.36 -3.91
CA LEU A 180 -30.07 18.49 -5.09
C LEU A 180 -31.40 18.75 -5.82
N ASN A 181 -31.33 18.91 -7.14
CA ASN A 181 -32.50 19.28 -7.95
C ASN A 181 -32.61 18.36 -9.17
N GLN A 182 -33.56 17.42 -9.13
CA GLN A 182 -33.86 16.48 -10.20
C GLN A 182 -32.61 15.76 -10.73
N VAL A 183 -31.76 15.28 -9.85
CA VAL A 183 -30.54 14.56 -10.20
C VAL A 183 -30.89 13.22 -10.82
N ASN A 184 -30.35 12.96 -12.01
CA ASN A 184 -30.47 11.72 -12.75
C ASN A 184 -29.07 11.22 -13.07
N VAL A 185 -28.71 10.02 -12.57
CA VAL A 185 -27.41 9.42 -12.86
C VAL A 185 -27.46 7.90 -12.68
N GLN A 186 -26.71 7.19 -13.51
CA GLN A 186 -26.48 5.75 -13.38
C GLN A 186 -25.03 5.51 -12.97
N ILE A 187 -24.84 4.72 -11.92
CA ILE A 187 -23.54 4.40 -11.38
C ILE A 187 -23.10 3.05 -11.97
N PRO A 188 -22.05 3.04 -12.79
CA PRO A 188 -21.53 1.82 -13.38
C PRO A 188 -20.88 0.89 -12.39
N LEU A 189 -20.88 -0.39 -12.72
CA LEU A 189 -20.21 -1.44 -11.93
C LEU A 189 -18.70 -1.35 -12.12
N ASN A 190 -17.95 -1.60 -11.04
CA ASN A 190 -16.47 -1.67 -10.99
C ASN A 190 -15.73 -0.37 -11.38
N GLU A 191 -16.41 0.76 -11.45
CA GLU A 191 -15.78 2.04 -11.69
C GLU A 191 -15.34 2.76 -10.41
N LYS A 192 -14.35 3.64 -10.55
CA LYS A 192 -13.87 4.54 -9.53
C LYS A 192 -14.31 5.95 -9.90
N ILE A 193 -15.39 6.41 -9.25
CA ILE A 193 -16.09 7.64 -9.64
C ILE A 193 -15.72 8.75 -8.68
N ALA A 194 -15.06 9.78 -9.18
CA ALA A 194 -14.83 11.01 -8.44
C ALA A 194 -16.03 11.95 -8.57
N LEU A 195 -16.62 12.34 -7.44
CA LEU A 195 -17.65 13.35 -7.35
C LEU A 195 -17.00 14.70 -7.04
N CYS A 196 -16.90 15.55 -8.06
CA CYS A 196 -16.29 16.87 -8.00
C CYS A 196 -17.34 17.98 -7.90
N GLY A 197 -16.92 19.16 -7.48
CA GLY A 197 -17.79 20.36 -7.36
C GLY A 197 -17.32 21.29 -6.27
N LYS A 198 -17.81 22.53 -6.29
CA LYS A 198 -17.44 23.57 -5.31
C LYS A 198 -17.80 23.15 -3.88
N ASN A 199 -17.17 23.80 -2.88
CA ASN A 199 -17.57 23.61 -1.48
C ASN A 199 -19.01 24.05 -1.30
N GLY A 200 -19.79 23.25 -0.56
CA GLY A 200 -21.21 23.50 -0.37
C GLY A 200 -22.10 23.18 -1.57
N ALA A 201 -21.57 22.57 -2.66
CA ALA A 201 -22.38 22.14 -3.79
C ALA A 201 -23.31 20.96 -3.50
N GLY A 202 -23.13 20.27 -2.34
CA GLY A 202 -23.98 19.15 -1.95
C GLY A 202 -23.34 17.77 -2.16
N LYS A 203 -22.00 17.68 -2.33
CA LYS A 203 -21.29 16.40 -2.54
C LYS A 203 -21.54 15.40 -1.41
N SER A 204 -21.28 15.80 -0.16
CA SER A 204 -21.52 14.96 1.03
C SER A 204 -23.01 14.63 1.17
N THR A 205 -23.90 15.59 0.88
CA THR A 205 -25.34 15.36 0.89
C THR A 205 -25.73 14.28 -0.13
N PHE A 206 -25.15 14.31 -1.33
CA PHE A 206 -25.44 13.31 -2.35
C PHE A 206 -25.00 11.90 -1.89
N LEU A 207 -23.79 11.75 -1.32
CA LEU A 207 -23.34 10.48 -0.77
C LEU A 207 -24.24 10.00 0.39
N GLN A 208 -24.65 10.91 1.27
CA GLN A 208 -25.58 10.60 2.38
C GLN A 208 -26.94 10.13 1.87
N GLN A 209 -27.48 10.70 0.77
CA GLN A 209 -28.74 10.23 0.19
C GLN A 209 -28.60 8.81 -0.39
N ILE A 210 -27.44 8.46 -0.96
CA ILE A 210 -27.16 7.08 -1.43
C ILE A 210 -27.14 6.13 -0.22
N GLU A 211 -26.43 6.49 0.84
CA GLU A 211 -26.35 5.69 2.07
C GLU A 211 -27.70 5.51 2.76
N ALA A 212 -28.50 6.60 2.84
CA ALA A 212 -29.83 6.59 3.42
C ALA A 212 -30.87 5.84 2.57
N CYS A 213 -30.50 5.32 1.42
CA CYS A 213 -31.40 4.63 0.49
C CYS A 213 -32.63 5.49 0.14
N HIS A 214 -32.41 6.77 -0.22
CA HIS A 214 -33.50 7.70 -0.57
C HIS A 214 -34.45 7.07 -1.61
N PRO A 215 -35.76 7.27 -1.56
CA PRO A 215 -36.75 6.63 -2.45
C PRO A 215 -36.51 6.82 -3.96
N ALA A 216 -35.83 7.89 -4.35
CA ALA A 216 -35.41 8.14 -5.74
C ALA A 216 -34.16 7.35 -6.18
N ILE A 217 -33.61 6.48 -5.33
CA ILE A 217 -32.40 5.72 -5.58
C ILE A 217 -32.72 4.23 -5.60
N TYR A 218 -32.47 3.59 -6.72
CA TYR A 218 -32.77 2.18 -6.95
C TYR A 218 -31.47 1.36 -6.89
N PHE A 219 -31.45 0.38 -6.01
CA PHE A 219 -30.33 -0.54 -5.82
C PHE A 219 -30.63 -1.89 -6.46
N SER A 220 -29.65 -2.44 -7.14
CA SER A 220 -29.71 -3.83 -7.55
C SER A 220 -29.71 -4.79 -6.35
N PRO A 221 -30.34 -5.95 -6.45
CA PRO A 221 -30.22 -6.99 -5.43
C PRO A 221 -28.75 -7.32 -5.14
N LYS A 222 -28.43 -7.62 -3.87
CA LYS A 222 -27.08 -7.91 -3.36
C LYS A 222 -26.11 -6.72 -3.29
N VAL A 223 -26.53 -5.49 -3.54
CA VAL A 223 -25.72 -4.32 -3.24
C VAL A 223 -25.44 -4.27 -1.75
N ARG A 224 -24.19 -4.09 -1.39
CA ARG A 224 -23.69 -3.87 -0.03
C ARG A 224 -22.83 -2.63 -0.03
N LEU A 225 -23.29 -1.62 0.67
CA LEU A 225 -22.59 -0.35 0.81
C LEU A 225 -21.61 -0.42 1.98
N GLY A 226 -20.37 0.02 1.75
CA GLY A 226 -19.46 0.44 2.79
C GLY A 226 -19.32 1.94 2.73
N THR A 227 -19.42 2.64 3.85
CA THR A 227 -19.38 4.10 3.90
C THR A 227 -18.27 4.58 4.83
N TYR A 228 -17.60 5.65 4.43
CA TYR A 228 -16.63 6.36 5.23
C TYR A 228 -17.02 7.83 5.33
N HIS A 229 -17.21 8.30 6.56
CA HIS A 229 -17.42 9.71 6.88
C HIS A 229 -16.25 10.26 7.68
N GLN A 230 -15.93 11.49 7.42
CA GLN A 230 -14.76 12.18 7.99
C GLN A 230 -14.66 12.15 9.54
N LEU A 231 -15.78 11.93 10.25
CA LEU A 231 -15.83 11.95 11.71
C LEU A 231 -16.02 10.58 12.39
N ASP A 232 -16.12 9.49 11.63
CA ASP A 232 -16.46 8.14 12.14
C ASP A 232 -15.26 7.33 12.66
N TYR A 233 -14.18 7.99 13.07
CA TYR A 233 -12.96 7.32 13.51
C TYR A 233 -12.93 6.88 14.99
N ARG A 234 -14.00 7.10 15.76
CA ARG A 234 -14.04 6.68 17.17
C ARG A 234 -14.45 5.22 17.31
N LEU A 235 -13.51 4.32 17.09
CA LEU A 235 -13.71 2.90 17.29
C LEU A 235 -13.72 2.57 18.80
N LYS A 236 -14.90 2.30 19.35
CA LYS A 236 -15.08 1.88 20.76
C LYS A 236 -15.02 0.35 20.84
N ASN A 237 -13.83 -0.23 20.85
CA ASN A 237 -13.65 -1.68 21.00
C ASN A 237 -12.32 -1.96 21.70
N ASP A 238 -12.33 -2.88 22.67
CA ASP A 238 -11.15 -3.29 23.46
C ASP A 238 -10.45 -4.53 22.89
N GLU A 239 -10.88 -5.01 21.72
CA GLU A 239 -10.22 -6.14 21.06
C GLU A 239 -8.86 -5.74 20.44
N PRO A 240 -7.92 -6.68 20.33
CA PRO A 240 -6.71 -6.48 19.55
C PRO A 240 -7.03 -6.19 18.08
N LEU A 241 -6.30 -5.26 17.50
CA LEU A 241 -6.50 -4.76 16.12
C LEU A 241 -6.65 -5.88 15.08
N LEU A 242 -5.72 -6.83 15.07
CA LEU A 242 -5.77 -7.94 14.11
C LEU A 242 -7.00 -8.81 14.29
N THR A 243 -7.36 -9.15 15.53
CA THR A 243 -8.53 -9.96 15.86
C THR A 243 -9.82 -9.27 15.44
N TYR A 244 -9.91 -7.96 15.67
CA TYR A 244 -11.04 -7.14 15.28
C TYR A 244 -11.29 -7.18 13.77
N LEU A 245 -10.25 -7.02 12.97
CA LEU A 245 -10.38 -7.04 11.51
C LEU A 245 -10.66 -8.44 10.97
N LEU A 246 -10.02 -9.48 11.52
CA LEU A 246 -10.25 -10.87 11.08
C LEU A 246 -11.68 -11.36 11.31
N LYS A 247 -12.37 -10.86 12.32
CA LYS A 247 -13.79 -11.18 12.56
C LYS A 247 -14.75 -10.58 11.53
N ARG A 248 -14.31 -9.57 10.77
CA ARG A 248 -15.13 -8.80 9.83
C ARG A 248 -14.87 -9.13 8.37
N THR A 249 -13.94 -10.01 8.10
CA THR A 249 -13.51 -10.31 6.74
C THR A 249 -13.51 -11.81 6.46
N ASN A 250 -13.69 -12.15 5.18
CA ASN A 250 -13.46 -13.50 4.67
C ASN A 250 -12.04 -13.67 4.09
N TYR A 251 -11.21 -12.63 4.12
CA TYR A 251 -9.84 -12.72 3.64
C TYR A 251 -8.92 -13.43 4.66
N SER A 252 -7.87 -14.05 4.13
CA SER A 252 -6.86 -14.70 4.99
C SER A 252 -6.11 -13.67 5.84
N GLU A 253 -5.64 -14.10 7.00
CA GLU A 253 -4.81 -13.28 7.89
C GLU A 253 -3.61 -12.64 7.17
N LYS A 254 -3.02 -13.35 6.21
CA LYS A 254 -1.90 -12.85 5.41
C LYS A 254 -2.27 -11.56 4.63
N ILE A 255 -3.48 -11.50 4.08
CA ILE A 255 -3.96 -10.31 3.34
C ILE A 255 -4.19 -9.16 4.31
N VAL A 256 -4.86 -9.43 5.43
CA VAL A 256 -5.13 -8.41 6.46
C VAL A 256 -3.82 -7.83 7.01
N ARG A 257 -2.84 -8.67 7.33
CA ARG A 257 -1.49 -8.22 7.76
C ARG A 257 -0.79 -7.37 6.68
N SER A 258 -0.87 -7.80 5.42
CA SER A 258 -0.26 -7.05 4.32
C SER A 258 -0.87 -5.66 4.16
N LEU A 259 -2.20 -5.55 4.30
CA LEU A 259 -2.92 -4.29 4.25
C LEU A 259 -2.55 -3.37 5.42
N LEU A 260 -2.53 -3.90 6.65
CA LEU A 260 -2.12 -3.15 7.84
C LEU A 260 -0.68 -2.64 7.72
N TYR A 261 0.21 -3.48 7.19
CA TYR A 261 1.59 -3.11 6.96
C TYR A 261 1.72 -1.93 5.97
N ARG A 262 0.92 -1.91 4.91
CA ARG A 262 0.88 -0.79 3.94
C ARG A 262 0.38 0.52 4.56
N LEU A 263 -0.47 0.44 5.58
CA LEU A 263 -0.94 1.59 6.35
C LEU A 263 0.04 2.03 7.46
N GLY A 264 1.23 1.42 7.52
CA GLY A 264 2.29 1.77 8.47
C GLY A 264 2.24 1.03 9.80
N PHE A 265 1.32 0.07 10.00
CA PHE A 265 1.29 -0.73 11.22
C PHE A 265 2.38 -1.81 11.20
N GLN A 266 3.22 -1.84 12.23
CA GLN A 266 4.24 -2.86 12.41
C GLN A 266 3.69 -4.07 13.17
N GLN A 267 4.46 -5.16 13.22
CA GLN A 267 4.01 -6.40 13.85
C GLN A 267 3.66 -6.22 15.34
N GLU A 268 4.40 -5.35 16.02
CA GLU A 268 4.20 -5.01 17.43
C GLU A 268 2.84 -4.32 17.66
N ASN A 269 2.37 -3.51 16.71
CA ASN A 269 1.11 -2.77 16.80
C ASN A 269 -0.13 -3.65 16.58
N LEU A 270 0.01 -4.87 16.02
CA LEU A 270 -1.15 -5.72 15.68
C LEU A 270 -1.91 -6.25 16.88
N GLN A 271 -1.28 -6.27 18.06
CA GLN A 271 -1.89 -6.66 19.34
C GLN A 271 -2.40 -5.47 20.15
N THR A 272 -2.21 -4.24 19.66
CA THR A 272 -2.70 -3.03 20.31
C THR A 272 -4.24 -3.03 20.31
N LYS A 273 -4.85 -2.61 21.42
CA LYS A 273 -6.30 -2.46 21.52
C LYS A 273 -6.78 -1.33 20.60
N ILE A 274 -7.88 -1.55 19.92
CA ILE A 274 -8.47 -0.53 19.04
C ILE A 274 -8.80 0.75 19.79
N SER A 275 -9.30 0.66 21.02
CA SER A 275 -9.63 1.82 21.85
C SER A 275 -8.42 2.70 22.21
N SER A 276 -7.18 2.19 22.07
CA SER A 276 -5.95 2.93 22.37
C SER A 276 -5.25 3.51 21.15
N LEU A 277 -5.84 3.35 19.96
CA LEU A 277 -5.31 3.93 18.72
C LEU A 277 -5.41 5.46 18.75
N SER A 278 -4.41 6.13 18.19
CA SER A 278 -4.48 7.56 17.89
C SER A 278 -5.55 7.86 16.84
N GLY A 279 -6.03 9.10 16.75
CA GLY A 279 -7.04 9.49 15.76
C GLY A 279 -6.62 9.15 14.33
N GLY A 280 -5.36 9.39 13.94
CA GLY A 280 -4.83 9.03 12.62
C GLY A 280 -4.79 7.53 12.39
N GLU A 281 -4.38 6.72 13.37
CA GLU A 281 -4.40 5.27 13.29
C GLU A 281 -5.82 4.72 13.19
N ALA A 282 -6.77 5.28 13.93
CA ALA A 282 -8.17 4.88 13.86
C ALA A 282 -8.77 5.13 12.46
N ILE A 283 -8.44 6.27 11.83
CA ILE A 283 -8.83 6.57 10.43
C ILE A 283 -8.26 5.50 9.48
N LYS A 284 -6.97 5.16 9.60
CA LYS A 284 -6.32 4.13 8.79
C LYS A 284 -7.02 2.78 8.92
N ILE A 285 -7.44 2.41 10.14
CA ILE A 285 -8.14 1.15 10.40
C ILE A 285 -9.56 1.16 9.84
N THR A 286 -10.29 2.27 9.98
CA THR A 286 -11.62 2.41 9.39
C THR A 286 -11.58 2.26 7.87
N LEU A 287 -10.58 2.88 7.21
CA LEU A 287 -10.36 2.69 5.78
C LEU A 287 -10.01 1.24 5.43
N ALA A 288 -9.08 0.61 6.19
CA ALA A 288 -8.72 -0.79 5.99
C ALA A 288 -9.94 -1.71 6.06
N GLN A 289 -10.80 -1.49 7.06
CA GLN A 289 -12.01 -2.26 7.30
C GLN A 289 -12.93 -2.24 6.07
N LEU A 290 -13.15 -1.08 5.45
CA LEU A 290 -14.01 -0.96 4.27
C LEU A 290 -13.58 -1.85 3.10
N PHE A 291 -12.27 -1.98 2.87
CA PHE A 291 -11.74 -2.78 1.76
C PHE A 291 -11.73 -4.28 2.03
N ILE A 292 -11.76 -4.70 3.29
CA ILE A 292 -11.75 -6.13 3.66
C ILE A 292 -13.13 -6.66 4.02
N GLU A 293 -14.09 -5.81 4.35
CA GLU A 293 -15.48 -6.19 4.55
C GLU A 293 -16.14 -6.63 3.23
N PRO A 294 -17.23 -7.38 3.30
CA PRO A 294 -17.92 -7.90 2.11
C PRO A 294 -18.76 -6.82 1.40
N ASN A 295 -18.19 -5.64 1.22
CA ASN A 295 -18.79 -4.56 0.45
C ASN A 295 -18.55 -4.78 -1.04
N ASN A 296 -19.46 -4.30 -1.91
CA ASN A 296 -19.27 -4.27 -3.36
C ASN A 296 -19.38 -2.85 -3.94
N ILE A 297 -19.85 -1.91 -3.13
CA ILE A 297 -19.82 -0.48 -3.41
C ILE A 297 -19.31 0.25 -2.17
N ILE A 298 -18.34 1.13 -2.36
CA ILE A 298 -17.74 1.93 -1.28
C ILE A 298 -17.99 3.41 -1.56
N LEU A 299 -18.47 4.13 -0.54
CA LEU A 299 -18.66 5.58 -0.55
C LEU A 299 -17.62 6.22 0.36
N LEU A 300 -16.81 7.16 -0.15
CA LEU A 300 -15.76 7.84 0.60
C LEU A 300 -15.97 9.36 0.53
N ASP A 301 -16.26 9.98 1.66
CA ASP A 301 -16.39 11.44 1.76
C ASP A 301 -15.09 12.05 2.28
N GLU A 302 -14.33 12.73 1.40
CA GLU A 302 -13.04 13.37 1.67
C GLU A 302 -12.03 12.46 2.39
N PRO A 303 -11.75 11.26 1.88
CA PRO A 303 -10.93 10.26 2.59
C PRO A 303 -9.46 10.63 2.71
N THR A 304 -8.99 11.62 1.95
CA THR A 304 -7.61 12.12 1.99
C THR A 304 -7.35 13.10 3.13
N ASN A 305 -8.39 13.64 3.76
CA ASN A 305 -8.25 14.58 4.86
C ASN A 305 -7.64 13.91 6.10
N PHE A 306 -6.70 14.60 6.75
CA PHE A 306 -5.99 14.14 7.96
C PHE A 306 -5.11 12.89 7.77
N LEU A 307 -4.87 12.45 6.54
CA LEU A 307 -3.95 11.37 6.23
C LEU A 307 -2.55 11.93 5.89
N ASP A 308 -1.52 11.21 6.33
CA ASP A 308 -0.16 11.43 5.85
C ASP A 308 0.00 10.96 4.38
N LEU A 309 1.03 11.45 3.72
CA LEU A 309 1.28 11.17 2.30
C LEU A 309 1.44 9.68 1.99
N GLU A 310 2.06 8.91 2.90
CA GLU A 310 2.25 7.46 2.73
C GLU A 310 0.90 6.73 2.81
N THR A 311 0.01 7.15 3.71
CA THR A 311 -1.34 6.59 3.82
C THR A 311 -2.20 6.96 2.61
N ILE A 312 -2.08 8.17 2.07
CA ILE A 312 -2.77 8.56 0.84
C ILE A 312 -2.31 7.67 -0.33
N GLN A 313 -1.00 7.40 -0.46
CA GLN A 313 -0.48 6.48 -1.48
C GLN A 313 -1.02 5.05 -1.28
N ALA A 314 -1.07 4.57 -0.05
CA ALA A 314 -1.66 3.25 0.24
C ALA A 314 -3.15 3.21 -0.12
N LEU A 315 -3.91 4.28 0.15
CA LEU A 315 -5.32 4.40 -0.22
C LEU A 315 -5.51 4.40 -1.75
N GLU A 316 -4.65 5.11 -2.50
CA GLU A 316 -4.63 5.07 -3.97
C GLU A 316 -4.47 3.64 -4.50
N GLU A 317 -3.54 2.88 -3.91
CA GLU A 317 -3.33 1.48 -4.28
C GLU A 317 -4.53 0.59 -3.92
N PHE A 318 -5.15 0.80 -2.74
CA PHE A 318 -6.30 0.03 -2.29
C PHE A 318 -7.49 0.24 -3.22
N ILE A 319 -7.83 1.49 -3.54
CA ILE A 319 -8.93 1.81 -4.43
C ILE A 319 -8.66 1.24 -5.83
N SER A 320 -7.43 1.39 -6.34
CA SER A 320 -7.06 0.87 -7.66
C SER A 320 -7.12 -0.66 -7.73
N ALA A 321 -6.76 -1.36 -6.67
CA ALA A 321 -6.79 -2.82 -6.58
C ALA A 321 -8.19 -3.39 -6.27
N TYR A 322 -9.08 -2.58 -5.71
CA TYR A 322 -10.42 -3.00 -5.32
C TYR A 322 -11.28 -3.34 -6.55
N GLN A 323 -11.96 -4.47 -6.54
CA GLN A 323 -12.73 -4.97 -7.69
C GLN A 323 -14.17 -4.43 -7.75
N GLY A 324 -14.65 -3.74 -6.70
CA GLY A 324 -15.99 -3.14 -6.66
C GLY A 324 -16.02 -1.69 -7.16
N THR A 325 -17.20 -1.09 -7.10
CA THR A 325 -17.40 0.33 -7.41
C THR A 325 -17.00 1.18 -6.20
N VAL A 326 -16.29 2.28 -6.46
CA VAL A 326 -15.97 3.28 -5.43
C VAL A 326 -16.48 4.64 -5.91
N ILE A 327 -17.24 5.32 -5.06
CA ILE A 327 -17.66 6.71 -5.29
C ILE A 327 -17.00 7.56 -4.20
N PHE A 328 -16.23 8.55 -4.58
CA PHE A 328 -15.50 9.34 -3.61
C PHE A 328 -15.52 10.83 -3.93
N THR A 329 -15.43 11.64 -2.88
CA THR A 329 -15.12 13.08 -2.99
C THR A 329 -13.67 13.31 -2.59
N SER A 330 -13.00 14.23 -3.23
CA SER A 330 -11.68 14.69 -2.78
C SER A 330 -11.37 16.07 -3.33
N HIS A 331 -10.61 16.84 -2.55
CA HIS A 331 -10.00 18.10 -2.97
C HIS A 331 -8.56 17.93 -3.48
N ASP A 332 -8.00 16.74 -3.38
CA ASP A 332 -6.68 16.40 -3.91
C ASP A 332 -6.82 16.01 -5.40
N GLU A 333 -6.48 16.95 -6.30
CA GLU A 333 -6.54 16.74 -7.75
C GLU A 333 -5.64 15.57 -8.18
N THR A 334 -4.45 15.44 -7.59
CA THR A 334 -3.53 14.33 -7.88
C THR A 334 -4.13 12.98 -7.50
N PHE A 335 -4.83 12.92 -6.38
CA PHE A 335 -5.55 11.71 -5.96
C PHE A 335 -6.66 11.36 -6.94
N VAL A 336 -7.47 12.35 -7.35
CA VAL A 336 -8.54 12.15 -8.33
C VAL A 336 -7.97 11.65 -9.65
N GLU A 337 -6.92 12.28 -10.20
CA GLU A 337 -6.30 11.89 -11.47
C GLU A 337 -5.73 10.46 -11.46
N LYS A 338 -5.16 10.04 -10.33
CA LYS A 338 -4.57 8.70 -10.19
C LYS A 338 -5.59 7.58 -10.02
N VAL A 339 -6.71 7.88 -9.37
CA VAL A 339 -7.64 6.86 -8.88
C VAL A 339 -8.91 6.79 -9.69
N ALA A 340 -9.44 7.94 -10.16
CA ALA A 340 -10.73 7.98 -10.85
C ALA A 340 -10.65 7.38 -12.25
N THR A 341 -11.59 6.50 -12.56
CA THR A 341 -11.86 6.05 -13.94
C THR A 341 -12.91 6.93 -14.62
N ARG A 342 -13.71 7.65 -13.81
CA ARG A 342 -14.75 8.56 -14.26
C ARG A 342 -14.88 9.72 -13.28
N THR A 343 -15.14 10.91 -13.80
CA THR A 343 -15.37 12.11 -12.99
C THR A 343 -16.76 12.67 -13.31
N ILE A 344 -17.55 12.90 -12.27
CA ILE A 344 -18.86 13.55 -12.35
C ILE A 344 -18.83 14.85 -11.54
N TYR A 345 -19.50 15.87 -12.04
CA TYR A 345 -19.53 17.20 -11.42
C TYR A 345 -20.90 17.51 -10.86
N LEU A 346 -20.94 17.95 -9.60
CA LEU A 346 -22.13 18.49 -8.98
C LEU A 346 -22.10 20.02 -9.02
N GLU A 347 -22.94 20.59 -9.87
CA GLU A 347 -23.04 22.04 -10.08
C GLU A 347 -24.51 22.48 -10.03
N ASN A 348 -24.81 23.49 -9.20
CA ASN A 348 -26.16 24.04 -9.04
C ASN A 348 -27.23 22.97 -8.74
N GLY A 349 -26.88 21.97 -7.94
CA GLY A 349 -27.77 20.87 -7.54
C GLY A 349 -28.01 19.83 -8.63
N LYS A 350 -27.29 19.86 -9.76
CA LYS A 350 -27.38 18.89 -10.87
C LYS A 350 -26.06 18.19 -11.09
N ILE A 351 -26.12 16.94 -11.55
CA ILE A 351 -24.94 16.19 -11.96
C ILE A 351 -24.70 16.41 -13.44
N ILE A 352 -23.44 16.73 -13.77
CA ILE A 352 -22.90 16.87 -15.14
C ILE A 352 -21.81 15.81 -15.29
N ASP A 353 -21.93 14.97 -16.29
CA ASP A 353 -20.93 13.96 -16.68
C ASP A 353 -19.99 14.60 -17.70
N LYS A 354 -18.70 14.61 -17.44
CA LYS A 354 -17.67 15.19 -18.34
C LYS A 354 -16.66 14.14 -18.74
#